data_ecc70a0a7c2d617f9a3e6293e844d1e2
#
_entry.id   ecc70a0a7c2d617f9a3e6293e844d1e2
#
_cell.length_a   1.000
_cell.length_b   1.000
_cell.length_c   1.000
_cell.angle_alpha   90.00
_cell.angle_beta   90.00
_cell.angle_gamma   90.00
#
_symmetry.space_group_name_H-M   'P 1'
#
loop_
_entity.id
_entity.type
_entity.pdbx_description
1 polymer ?
#
loop_
_entity_poly.entity_id
_entity_poly.type
_entity_poly.pdbx_seq_one_letter_code
_entity_poly.pdbx_strand_id
1 'polypeptide(L)'
;SNQVQEEIMRAISMEPEGGHNLFMVGDVKQSIYRFRLARPELFMDKYASFSTEESLQQRIDLHMNFRSRAQVLDFCNDIFYKIMSPDLGRVAYDRDAALYYGAKNYDENAKGFKPELLLLDEKDELLSATKNLTKGQMEAHMIATRIADMKQHMQVTDKESGQLRPLRYSDIVILLRSLKDYGTDFVQV
;
A
#
# COMPACT_ATOMS: atom_id res chain seq x y z
N SER A 1 -15.80 -7.62 -0.48
CA SER A 1 -16.89 -8.61 -0.44
C SER A 1 -17.28 -9.04 -1.85
N ASN A 2 -17.93 -10.19 -1.96
CA ASN A 2 -18.64 -10.63 -3.15
C ASN A 2 -20.15 -10.62 -2.87
N GLN A 3 -20.96 -10.87 -3.89
CA GLN A 3 -22.42 -10.79 -3.75
C GLN A 3 -22.99 -11.80 -2.75
N VAL A 4 -22.42 -13.01 -2.69
CA VAL A 4 -22.86 -14.04 -1.73
C VAL A 4 -22.61 -13.59 -0.29
N GLN A 5 -21.43 -13.00 -0.02
CA GLN A 5 -21.10 -12.44 1.29
C GLN A 5 -22.04 -11.28 1.65
N GLU A 6 -22.39 -10.44 0.69
CA GLU A 6 -23.32 -9.33 0.92
C GLU A 6 -24.72 -9.84 1.27
N GLU A 7 -25.23 -10.85 0.57
CA GLU A 7 -26.54 -11.47 0.88
C GLU A 7 -26.52 -12.16 2.26
N ILE A 8 -25.42 -12.82 2.62
CA ILE A 8 -25.28 -13.41 3.97
C ILE A 8 -25.31 -12.31 5.03
N MET A 9 -24.52 -11.23 4.84
CA MET A 9 -24.48 -10.11 5.77
C MET A 9 -25.86 -9.46 5.93
N ARG A 10 -26.57 -9.26 4.83
CA ARG A 10 -27.92 -8.74 4.83
C ARG A 10 -28.90 -9.66 5.57
N ALA A 11 -28.82 -10.97 5.35
CA ALA A 11 -29.72 -11.94 5.97
C ALA A 11 -29.53 -12.05 7.49
N ILE A 12 -28.32 -11.79 8.01
CA ILE A 12 -28.04 -11.81 9.46
C ILE A 12 -28.12 -10.42 10.10
N SER A 13 -28.24 -9.36 9.29
CA SER A 13 -28.44 -8.01 9.77
C SER A 13 -29.89 -7.74 10.11
N MET A 14 -30.15 -6.66 10.83
CA MET A 14 -31.52 -6.18 11.11
C MET A 14 -32.05 -5.24 10.00
N GLU A 15 -31.31 -5.03 8.93
CA GLU A 15 -31.74 -4.16 7.80
C GLU A 15 -33.10 -4.56 7.20
N PRO A 16 -33.40 -5.85 6.98
CA PRO A 16 -34.72 -6.26 6.46
C PRO A 16 -35.89 -5.90 7.38
N GLU A 17 -35.63 -5.73 8.66
CA GLU A 17 -36.61 -5.36 9.69
C GLU A 17 -36.58 -3.85 10.01
N GLY A 18 -35.80 -3.07 9.25
CA GLY A 18 -35.63 -1.63 9.46
C GLY A 18 -34.67 -1.27 10.59
N GLY A 19 -33.90 -2.23 11.09
CA GLY A 19 -32.86 -2.01 12.10
C GLY A 19 -31.51 -1.63 11.49
N HIS A 20 -30.59 -1.12 12.32
CA HIS A 20 -29.28 -0.64 11.89
C HIS A 20 -28.18 -1.20 12.80
N ASN A 21 -27.79 -2.45 12.61
CA ASN A 21 -26.76 -3.12 13.40
C ASN A 21 -25.55 -3.53 12.57
N LEU A 22 -25.39 -2.99 11.36
CA LEU A 22 -24.26 -3.31 10.48
C LEU A 22 -23.17 -2.25 10.60
N PHE A 23 -21.95 -2.69 10.90
CA PHE A 23 -20.74 -1.88 10.87
C PHE A 23 -19.72 -2.48 9.90
N MET A 24 -19.26 -1.69 8.95
CA MET A 24 -18.33 -2.13 7.92
C MET A 24 -17.12 -1.21 7.86
N VAL A 25 -15.95 -1.81 7.64
CA VAL A 25 -14.70 -1.08 7.37
C VAL A 25 -14.12 -1.59 6.07
N GLY A 26 -13.67 -0.70 5.21
CA GLY A 26 -13.04 -1.06 3.95
C GLY A 26 -12.25 0.09 3.35
N ASP A 27 -11.39 -0.26 2.42
CA ASP A 27 -10.68 0.69 1.58
C ASP A 27 -10.73 0.18 0.13
N VAL A 28 -11.48 0.87 -0.70
CA VAL A 28 -11.67 0.49 -2.11
C VAL A 28 -10.37 0.58 -2.90
N LYS A 29 -9.46 1.48 -2.52
CA LYS A 29 -8.13 1.62 -3.13
C LYS A 29 -7.28 0.35 -2.98
N GLN A 30 -7.59 -0.49 -1.98
CA GLN A 30 -6.92 -1.76 -1.72
C GLN A 30 -7.66 -2.97 -2.31
N SER A 31 -8.55 -2.78 -3.27
CA SER A 31 -9.32 -3.84 -3.93
C SER A 31 -8.48 -4.66 -4.92
N ILE A 32 -7.41 -5.29 -4.43
CA ILE A 32 -6.47 -6.10 -5.24
C ILE A 32 -6.99 -7.51 -5.58
N TYR A 33 -8.06 -7.99 -4.92
CA TYR A 33 -8.59 -9.34 -5.09
C TYR A 33 -9.79 -9.41 -6.05
N ARG A 34 -9.89 -8.52 -7.02
CA ARG A 34 -10.99 -8.53 -8.01
C ARG A 34 -11.08 -9.87 -8.77
N PHE A 35 -9.97 -10.53 -9.01
CA PHE A 35 -9.91 -11.85 -9.65
C PHE A 35 -10.59 -12.96 -8.82
N ARG A 36 -10.91 -12.72 -7.53
CA ARG A 36 -11.68 -13.62 -6.66
C ARG A 36 -13.16 -13.23 -6.59
N LEU A 37 -13.72 -12.67 -7.66
CA LEU A 37 -15.11 -12.22 -7.74
C LEU A 37 -15.48 -11.13 -6.73
N ALA A 38 -14.49 -10.43 -6.20
CA ALA A 38 -14.73 -9.26 -5.35
C ALA A 38 -15.43 -8.17 -6.16
N ARG A 39 -16.47 -7.61 -5.58
CA ARG A 39 -17.28 -6.53 -6.16
C ARG A 39 -17.13 -5.26 -5.32
N PRO A 40 -16.14 -4.45 -5.59
CA PRO A 40 -15.94 -3.19 -4.87
C PRO A 40 -17.13 -2.23 -5.04
N GLU A 41 -17.92 -2.41 -6.10
CA GLU A 41 -19.13 -1.63 -6.37
C GLU A 41 -20.11 -1.68 -5.19
N LEU A 42 -20.28 -2.84 -4.56
CA LEU A 42 -21.20 -3.01 -3.41
C LEU A 42 -20.82 -2.11 -2.22
N PHE A 43 -19.53 -1.91 -2.02
CA PHE A 43 -19.04 -0.99 -0.99
C PHE A 43 -19.15 0.47 -1.44
N MET A 44 -18.88 0.74 -2.73
CA MET A 44 -18.97 2.08 -3.30
C MET A 44 -20.40 2.61 -3.32
N ASP A 45 -21.40 1.75 -3.54
CA ASP A 45 -22.81 2.12 -3.49
C ASP A 45 -23.20 2.62 -2.09
N LYS A 46 -22.73 1.92 -1.04
CA LYS A 46 -22.91 2.37 0.34
C LYS A 46 -22.11 3.66 0.64
N TYR A 47 -20.88 3.75 0.15
CA TYR A 47 -20.05 4.94 0.29
C TYR A 47 -20.72 6.18 -0.31
N ALA A 48 -21.37 6.03 -1.46
CA ALA A 48 -22.06 7.12 -2.16
C ALA A 48 -23.40 7.50 -1.52
N SER A 49 -24.12 6.50 -0.93
CA SER A 49 -25.47 6.71 -0.38
C SER A 49 -25.49 7.10 1.09
N PHE A 50 -24.47 6.74 1.86
CA PHE A 50 -24.42 7.03 3.29
C PHE A 50 -23.98 8.48 3.56
N SER A 51 -24.60 9.11 4.56
CA SER A 51 -24.31 10.49 4.94
C SER A 51 -23.01 10.61 5.74
N THR A 52 -22.28 11.69 5.56
CA THR A 52 -21.17 12.07 6.44
C THR A 52 -21.66 12.74 7.75
N GLU A 53 -22.89 13.19 7.77
CA GLU A 53 -23.54 13.72 8.96
C GLU A 53 -24.12 12.60 9.82
N GLU A 54 -24.38 12.87 11.09
CA GLU A 54 -24.98 11.92 12.00
C GLU A 54 -26.34 11.41 11.47
N SER A 55 -26.42 10.12 11.20
CA SER A 55 -27.59 9.47 10.62
C SER A 55 -27.58 7.98 10.90
N LEU A 56 -28.71 7.30 10.65
CA LEU A 56 -28.81 5.85 10.77
C LEU A 56 -27.94 5.09 9.76
N GLN A 57 -27.62 5.73 8.63
CA GLN A 57 -26.69 5.23 7.61
C GLN A 57 -25.54 6.20 7.48
N GLN A 58 -24.63 6.15 8.44
CA GLN A 58 -23.51 7.09 8.54
C GLN A 58 -22.24 6.52 7.89
N ARG A 59 -21.54 7.40 7.17
CA ARG A 59 -20.20 7.18 6.64
C ARG A 59 -19.18 7.97 7.45
N ILE A 60 -18.11 7.32 7.85
CA ILE A 60 -16.98 7.95 8.53
C ILE A 60 -15.74 7.75 7.66
N ASP A 61 -15.19 8.84 7.16
CA ASP A 61 -14.00 8.81 6.31
C ASP A 61 -12.74 8.93 7.18
N LEU A 62 -11.83 7.96 7.04
CA LEU A 62 -10.58 7.92 7.78
C LEU A 62 -9.42 8.32 6.86
N HIS A 63 -8.88 9.51 7.06
CA HIS A 63 -7.82 10.08 6.22
C HIS A 63 -6.44 9.97 6.85
N MET A 64 -6.37 9.78 8.18
CA MET A 64 -5.10 9.79 8.90
C MET A 64 -4.43 8.42 8.86
N ASN A 65 -3.17 8.40 8.44
CA ASN A 65 -2.32 7.22 8.46
C ASN A 65 -1.34 7.28 9.63
N PHE A 66 -1.43 6.32 10.53
CA PHE A 66 -0.59 6.21 11.73
C PHE A 66 0.55 5.19 11.58
N ARG A 67 0.73 4.62 10.39
CA ARG A 67 1.72 3.58 10.13
C ARG A 67 2.96 4.08 9.40
N SER A 68 2.76 4.93 8.41
CA SER A 68 3.80 5.36 7.48
C SER A 68 4.35 6.74 7.84
N ARG A 69 5.58 7.01 7.43
CA ARG A 69 6.16 8.35 7.49
C ARG A 69 5.54 9.27 6.45
N ALA A 70 5.56 10.57 6.70
CA ALA A 70 4.99 11.58 5.81
C ALA A 70 5.53 11.46 4.37
N GLN A 71 6.85 11.31 4.20
CA GLN A 71 7.50 11.22 2.88
C GLN A 71 6.96 10.05 2.03
N VAL A 72 6.61 8.93 2.67
CA VAL A 72 6.03 7.77 1.98
C VAL A 72 4.61 8.09 1.52
N LEU A 73 3.82 8.73 2.36
CA LEU A 73 2.44 9.11 2.04
C LEU A 73 2.41 10.17 0.94
N ASP A 74 3.27 11.19 1.02
CA ASP A 74 3.37 12.25 0.01
C ASP A 74 3.74 11.67 -1.35
N PHE A 75 4.70 10.74 -1.40
CA PHE A 75 5.07 10.05 -2.62
C PHE A 75 3.92 9.22 -3.20
N CYS A 76 3.23 8.44 -2.36
CA CYS A 76 2.05 7.67 -2.80
C CYS A 76 0.94 8.58 -3.30
N ASN A 77 0.64 9.64 -2.57
CA ASN A 77 -0.38 10.62 -2.98
C ASN A 77 -0.02 11.28 -4.33
N ASP A 78 1.24 11.69 -4.50
CA ASP A 78 1.70 12.33 -5.75
C ASP A 78 1.54 11.41 -6.98
N ILE A 79 1.82 10.11 -6.81
CA ILE A 79 1.57 9.12 -7.86
C ILE A 79 0.07 8.96 -8.11
N PHE A 80 -0.73 8.73 -7.07
CA PHE A 80 -2.14 8.43 -7.23
C PHE A 80 -2.97 9.60 -7.73
N TYR A 81 -2.63 10.83 -7.39
CA TYR A 81 -3.23 12.02 -8.00
C TYR A 81 -3.05 12.08 -9.53
N LYS A 82 -1.96 11.49 -10.05
CA LYS A 82 -1.67 11.49 -11.48
C LYS A 82 -2.28 10.32 -12.24
N ILE A 83 -2.39 9.15 -11.60
CA ILE A 83 -2.76 7.92 -12.31
C ILE A 83 -4.13 7.35 -11.93
N MET A 84 -4.69 7.69 -10.77
CA MET A 84 -5.94 7.12 -10.33
C MET A 84 -7.13 8.05 -10.69
N SER A 85 -8.08 7.50 -11.42
CA SER A 85 -9.30 8.17 -11.85
C SER A 85 -10.49 7.20 -11.76
N PRO A 86 -11.74 7.67 -11.91
CA PRO A 86 -12.90 6.79 -12.01
C PRO A 86 -12.76 5.72 -13.09
N ASP A 87 -12.11 6.05 -14.22
CA ASP A 87 -11.87 5.12 -15.32
C ASP A 87 -10.75 4.13 -14.99
N LEU A 88 -9.68 4.61 -14.33
CA LEU A 88 -8.54 3.82 -13.90
C LEU A 88 -8.50 3.74 -12.37
N GLY A 89 -9.02 2.67 -11.82
CA GLY A 89 -9.08 2.45 -10.36
C GLY A 89 -10.45 2.65 -9.74
N ARG A 90 -11.42 3.21 -10.51
CA ARG A 90 -12.82 3.42 -10.12
C ARG A 90 -13.04 4.35 -8.93
N VAL A 91 -12.02 5.07 -8.54
CA VAL A 91 -12.05 6.06 -7.47
C VAL A 91 -11.41 7.33 -7.99
N ALA A 92 -12.09 8.45 -7.84
CA ALA A 92 -11.44 9.76 -7.99
C ALA A 92 -10.47 9.92 -6.81
N TYR A 93 -9.18 10.03 -7.11
CA TYR A 93 -8.18 10.28 -6.08
C TYR A 93 -8.02 11.79 -5.89
N ASP A 94 -8.73 12.32 -4.94
CA ASP A 94 -8.75 13.72 -4.57
C ASP A 94 -8.25 13.92 -3.12
N ARG A 95 -8.45 15.09 -2.56
CA ARG A 95 -8.05 15.41 -1.19
C ARG A 95 -8.77 14.54 -0.15
N ASP A 96 -9.99 14.13 -0.44
CA ASP A 96 -10.77 13.29 0.47
C ASP A 96 -10.35 11.83 0.40
N ALA A 97 -9.78 11.38 -0.73
CA ALA A 97 -9.22 10.04 -0.88
C ALA A 97 -7.76 9.93 -0.43
N ALA A 98 -7.04 11.03 -0.32
CA ALA A 98 -5.63 11.07 0.05
C ALA A 98 -5.39 10.65 1.51
N LEU A 99 -4.19 10.16 1.77
CA LEU A 99 -3.76 9.77 3.11
C LEU A 99 -2.89 10.88 3.74
N TYR A 100 -3.21 11.25 4.95
CA TYR A 100 -2.51 12.28 5.71
C TYR A 100 -1.71 11.69 6.86
N TYR A 101 -0.57 12.28 7.13
CA TYR A 101 0.32 11.82 8.19
C TYR A 101 -0.29 12.07 9.58
N GLY A 102 -0.46 11.00 10.35
CA GLY A 102 -0.99 11.03 11.71
C GLY A 102 -0.10 10.39 12.76
N ALA A 103 0.99 9.73 12.35
CA ALA A 103 1.91 9.07 13.27
C ALA A 103 2.72 10.10 14.06
N LYS A 104 2.81 9.92 15.40
CA LYS A 104 3.55 10.81 16.29
C LYS A 104 4.83 10.18 16.84
N ASN A 105 5.10 8.94 16.45
CA ASN A 105 6.14 8.10 17.02
C ASN A 105 7.42 8.03 16.15
N TYR A 106 7.49 8.78 15.06
CA TYR A 106 8.68 8.85 14.23
C TYR A 106 9.50 10.09 14.55
N ASP A 107 10.81 9.91 14.67
CA ASP A 107 11.75 11.02 14.79
C ASP A 107 11.78 11.82 13.47
N GLU A 108 11.42 13.08 13.53
CA GLU A 108 11.42 14.01 12.40
C GLU A 108 12.83 14.28 11.86
N ASN A 109 13.87 14.16 12.72
CA ASN A 109 15.27 14.36 12.36
C ASN A 109 15.91 13.13 11.70
N ALA A 110 15.24 11.98 11.72
CA ALA A 110 15.76 10.77 11.12
C ALA A 110 15.89 10.93 9.60
N LYS A 111 17.09 10.69 9.08
CA LYS A 111 17.44 10.83 7.65
C LYS A 111 17.31 9.49 6.92
N GLY A 112 17.20 9.54 5.59
CA GLY A 112 17.27 8.35 4.75
C GLY A 112 15.92 7.67 4.46
N PHE A 113 14.79 8.30 4.83
CA PHE A 113 13.45 7.73 4.60
C PHE A 113 12.73 8.30 3.38
N LYS A 114 13.45 8.88 2.44
CA LYS A 114 12.84 9.34 1.19
C LYS A 114 12.57 8.13 0.28
N PRO A 115 11.40 8.07 -0.36
CA PRO A 115 11.16 7.13 -1.43
C PRO A 115 12.18 7.30 -2.55
N GLU A 116 12.63 6.19 -3.11
CA GLU A 116 13.61 6.15 -4.19
C GLU A 116 13.06 5.40 -5.37
N LEU A 117 13.37 5.85 -6.58
CA LEU A 117 13.12 5.14 -7.82
C LEU A 117 14.44 4.62 -8.37
N LEU A 118 14.61 3.31 -8.38
CA LEU A 118 15.75 2.66 -8.98
C LEU A 118 15.40 2.27 -10.42
N LEU A 119 16.15 2.76 -11.38
CA LEU A 119 15.95 2.48 -12.80
C LEU A 119 17.12 1.64 -13.33
N LEU A 120 16.79 0.56 -14.00
CA LEU A 120 17.74 -0.30 -14.70
C LEU A 120 17.56 -0.12 -16.21
N ASP A 121 18.59 0.40 -16.89
CA ASP A 121 18.64 0.42 -18.35
C ASP A 121 19.39 -0.82 -18.85
N GLU A 122 18.66 -1.77 -19.43
CA GLU A 122 19.22 -3.00 -19.97
C GLU A 122 20.19 -2.76 -21.16
N LYS A 123 20.15 -1.57 -21.75
CA LYS A 123 20.99 -1.18 -22.89
C LYS A 123 22.24 -0.42 -22.48
N ASP A 124 22.42 -0.15 -21.20
CA ASP A 124 23.59 0.55 -20.69
C ASP A 124 24.86 -0.29 -20.94
N GLU A 125 25.81 0.30 -21.65
CA GLU A 125 27.09 -0.34 -21.96
C GLU A 125 27.91 -0.66 -20.69
N LEU A 126 27.70 0.08 -19.59
CA LEU A 126 28.34 -0.20 -18.31
C LEU A 126 27.86 -1.54 -17.70
N LEU A 127 26.69 -2.03 -18.10
CA LEU A 127 26.19 -3.35 -17.74
C LEU A 127 26.79 -4.47 -18.61
N SER A 128 27.73 -4.16 -19.51
CA SER A 128 28.38 -5.16 -20.36
C SER A 128 29.07 -6.30 -19.59
N ALA A 129 29.48 -6.05 -18.37
CA ALA A 129 30.00 -7.06 -17.43
C ALA A 129 28.93 -8.06 -16.95
N THR A 130 27.64 -7.71 -17.06
CA THR A 130 26.52 -8.53 -16.62
C THR A 130 25.81 -9.26 -17.75
N LYS A 131 26.43 -9.37 -18.94
CA LYS A 131 25.83 -9.95 -20.16
C LYS A 131 25.24 -11.36 -20.01
N ASN A 132 25.62 -12.07 -18.95
CA ASN A 132 25.10 -13.43 -18.67
C ASN A 132 23.97 -13.44 -17.63
N LEU A 133 23.55 -12.29 -17.10
CA LEU A 133 22.47 -12.21 -16.12
C LEU A 133 21.13 -12.00 -16.81
N THR A 134 20.11 -12.65 -16.30
CA THR A 134 18.74 -12.34 -16.67
C THR A 134 18.32 -10.97 -16.13
N LYS A 135 17.25 -10.39 -16.68
CA LYS A 135 16.67 -9.16 -16.15
C LYS A 135 16.35 -9.25 -14.65
N GLY A 136 15.73 -10.36 -14.23
CA GLY A 136 15.40 -10.60 -12.81
C GLY A 136 16.64 -10.64 -11.94
N GLN A 137 17.73 -11.24 -12.39
CA GLN A 137 19.01 -11.26 -11.68
C GLN A 137 19.63 -9.87 -11.59
N MET A 138 19.59 -9.07 -12.66
CA MET A 138 20.08 -7.69 -12.62
C MET A 138 19.28 -6.82 -11.63
N GLU A 139 17.96 -6.92 -11.64
CA GLU A 139 17.09 -6.26 -10.69
C GLU A 139 17.39 -6.69 -9.24
N ALA A 140 17.57 -7.99 -9.01
CA ALA A 140 17.91 -8.56 -7.72
C ALA A 140 19.26 -8.04 -7.20
N HIS A 141 20.29 -8.00 -8.04
CA HIS A 141 21.60 -7.44 -7.68
C HIS A 141 21.54 -5.95 -7.35
N MET A 142 20.80 -5.16 -8.11
CA MET A 142 20.61 -3.74 -7.82
C MET A 142 19.96 -3.53 -6.45
N ILE A 143 18.91 -4.29 -6.16
CA ILE A 143 18.21 -4.23 -4.86
C ILE A 143 19.11 -4.71 -3.73
N ALA A 144 19.84 -5.82 -3.90
CA ALA A 144 20.76 -6.34 -2.91
C ALA A 144 21.86 -5.33 -2.57
N THR A 145 22.44 -4.67 -3.58
CA THR A 145 23.41 -3.60 -3.39
C THR A 145 22.84 -2.44 -2.59
N ARG A 146 21.62 -2.01 -2.92
CA ARG A 146 20.95 -0.94 -2.15
C ARG A 146 20.65 -1.36 -0.71
N ILE A 147 20.22 -2.59 -0.49
CA ILE A 147 20.00 -3.14 0.86
C ILE A 147 21.32 -3.15 1.67
N ALA A 148 22.42 -3.56 1.04
CA ALA A 148 23.73 -3.59 1.70
C ALA A 148 24.18 -2.18 2.14
N ASP A 149 23.98 -1.17 1.29
CA ASP A 149 24.26 0.23 1.61
C ASP A 149 23.35 0.74 2.76
N MET A 150 22.05 0.47 2.68
CA MET A 150 21.10 0.83 3.74
C MET A 150 21.48 0.21 5.08
N LYS A 151 21.94 -1.04 5.10
CA LYS A 151 22.38 -1.75 6.30
C LYS A 151 23.56 -1.06 7.00
N GLN A 152 24.42 -0.38 6.26
CA GLN A 152 25.58 0.31 6.81
C GLN A 152 25.23 1.70 7.38
N HIS A 153 24.26 2.39 6.80
CA HIS A 153 24.05 3.81 7.04
C HIS A 153 22.68 4.16 7.63
N MET A 154 21.69 3.24 7.54
CA MET A 154 20.32 3.55 7.92
C MET A 154 19.98 3.09 9.34
N GLN A 155 19.24 3.92 10.05
CA GLN A 155 18.63 3.59 11.33
C GLN A 155 17.11 3.61 11.21
N VAL A 156 16.44 2.76 11.98
CA VAL A 156 14.98 2.67 12.06
C VAL A 156 14.50 2.88 13.48
N THR A 157 13.30 3.40 13.62
CA THR A 157 12.66 3.53 14.94
C THR A 157 12.24 2.16 15.44
N ASP A 158 12.76 1.77 16.58
CA ASP A 158 12.31 0.56 17.27
C ASP A 158 10.90 0.74 17.81
N LYS A 159 10.03 -0.24 17.55
CA LYS A 159 8.61 -0.13 17.89
C LYS A 159 8.33 -0.17 19.39
N GLU A 160 9.17 -0.84 20.15
CA GLU A 160 8.96 -1.03 21.59
C GLU A 160 9.54 0.14 22.39
N SER A 161 10.77 0.51 22.06
CA SER A 161 11.49 1.56 22.80
C SER A 161 11.27 2.97 22.25
N GLY A 162 10.81 3.10 21.00
CA GLY A 162 10.70 4.38 20.29
C GLY A 162 12.03 4.99 19.88
N GLN A 163 13.16 4.33 20.17
CA GLN A 163 14.51 4.83 19.88
C GLN A 163 15.01 4.39 18.50
N LEU A 164 15.98 5.11 17.97
CA LEU A 164 16.64 4.72 16.73
C LEU A 164 17.62 3.58 17.00
N ARG A 165 17.59 2.57 16.12
CA ARG A 165 18.52 1.46 16.08
C ARG A 165 19.00 1.17 14.65
N PRO A 166 20.14 0.50 14.48
CA PRO A 166 20.58 0.06 13.16
C PRO A 166 19.53 -0.80 12.45
N LEU A 167 19.43 -0.64 11.13
CA LEU A 167 18.57 -1.42 10.26
C LEU A 167 18.96 -2.91 10.31
N ARG A 168 17.98 -3.79 10.41
CA ARG A 168 18.13 -5.26 10.32
C ARG A 168 17.49 -5.77 9.03
N TYR A 169 17.91 -6.91 8.53
CA TYR A 169 17.25 -7.54 7.36
C TYR A 169 15.77 -7.83 7.61
N SER A 170 15.38 -8.14 8.84
CA SER A 170 13.98 -8.34 9.24
C SER A 170 13.11 -7.08 9.15
N ASP A 171 13.69 -5.90 8.98
CA ASP A 171 12.97 -4.64 8.81
C ASP A 171 12.65 -4.37 7.33
N ILE A 172 13.16 -5.20 6.41
CA ILE A 172 13.07 -5.00 4.96
C ILE A 172 12.12 -6.04 4.36
N VAL A 173 11.26 -5.59 3.47
CA VAL A 173 10.36 -6.48 2.71
C VAL A 173 10.48 -6.13 1.23
N ILE A 174 10.66 -7.14 0.39
CA ILE A 174 10.62 -7.02 -1.06
C ILE A 174 9.24 -7.50 -1.52
N LEU A 175 8.48 -6.63 -2.16
CA LEU A 175 7.17 -6.96 -2.71
C LEU A 175 7.29 -7.20 -4.21
N LEU A 176 6.94 -8.39 -4.66
CA LEU A 176 6.93 -8.78 -6.06
C LEU A 176 5.50 -9.05 -6.52
N ARG A 177 5.20 -8.75 -7.78
CA ARG A 177 3.91 -9.08 -8.39
C ARG A 177 3.66 -10.59 -8.44
N SER A 178 4.71 -11.37 -8.72
CA SER A 178 4.67 -12.83 -8.79
C SER A 178 5.97 -13.39 -8.21
N LEU A 179 5.87 -14.29 -7.24
CA LEU A 179 7.02 -15.02 -6.72
C LEU A 179 7.46 -16.12 -7.69
N LYS A 180 6.55 -16.64 -8.52
CA LYS A 180 6.84 -17.74 -9.46
C LYS A 180 7.84 -17.32 -10.52
N ASP A 181 7.77 -16.09 -10.99
CA ASP A 181 8.56 -15.59 -12.10
C ASP A 181 9.90 -14.98 -11.65
N TYR A 182 9.96 -14.41 -10.46
CA TYR A 182 11.11 -13.64 -9.97
C TYR A 182 11.71 -14.19 -8.66
N GLY A 183 10.96 -14.99 -7.91
CA GLY A 183 11.36 -15.40 -6.56
C GLY A 183 12.69 -16.15 -6.52
N THR A 184 12.98 -16.96 -7.53
CA THR A 184 14.24 -17.73 -7.61
C THR A 184 15.44 -16.81 -7.74
N ASP A 185 15.36 -15.79 -8.63
CA ASP A 185 16.45 -14.83 -8.85
C ASP A 185 16.76 -14.04 -7.57
N PHE A 186 15.70 -13.63 -6.84
CA PHE A 186 15.84 -12.86 -5.60
C PHE A 186 16.31 -13.68 -4.38
N VAL A 187 16.20 -15.00 -4.42
CA VAL A 187 16.71 -15.88 -3.35
C VAL A 187 18.17 -16.27 -3.61
N GLN A 188 18.61 -16.28 -4.87
CA GLN A 188 19.98 -16.68 -5.25
C GLN A 188 20.99 -15.55 -5.14
N VAL A 189 20.57 -14.31 -5.16
CA VAL A 189 21.40 -13.11 -4.98
C VAL A 189 21.44 -12.68 -3.52
#